data_2c13c47ec4f34862e46ca460907efa95
#
_entry.id   2c13c47ec4f34862e46ca460907efa95
#
_cell.length_a   1.000
_cell.length_b   1.000
_cell.length_c   1.000
_cell.angle_alpha   90.00
_cell.angle_beta   90.00
_cell.angle_gamma   90.00
#
_symmetry.space_group_name_H-M   'P 1'
#
loop_
_entity.id
_entity.type
_entity.pdbx_description
1 polymer ?
#
loop_
_entity_poly.entity_id
_entity_poly.type
_entity_poly.pdbx_seq_one_letter_code
_entity_poly.pdbx_strand_id
1 'polypeptide(L)'
;MSSPRRGCPAAMPQSTWLERTSSTLCEAYYQPSLTAEYDEDSPGGDFDFFSNLVTKWEAAARLPGDSTRQVVVRSGVVLGRGGGAIGHMLLPFRLGLGGPIGSGQQFFPWIHIGDLAGILAHALEASHVQGVLNGVAPASTTTNAEFAQALGTALGRPAFIPLPSAVVQAVFGQERAIMLLEGQKVIPRRTLATGYQYSFPELGAALKEIIA
;
A
#
# COMPACT_ATOMS: atom_id res chain seq x y z
N MET A 1 43.78 35.76 -27.50
CA MET A 1 43.46 34.91 -26.31
C MET A 1 41.98 34.64 -26.33
N SER A 2 41.59 33.53 -26.91
CA SER A 2 40.20 33.12 -27.08
C SER A 2 39.84 32.06 -26.00
N SER A 3 38.86 32.42 -25.16
CA SER A 3 38.32 31.55 -24.09
C SER A 3 37.53 30.39 -24.68
N PRO A 4 37.67 29.15 -24.18
CA PRO A 4 36.88 28.04 -24.65
C PRO A 4 35.46 28.11 -24.07
N ARG A 5 34.45 28.08 -24.97
CA ARG A 5 33.03 27.91 -24.60
C ARG A 5 32.85 26.56 -23.97
N ARG A 6 32.35 26.53 -22.73
CA ARG A 6 31.91 25.28 -22.08
C ARG A 6 30.72 24.76 -22.86
N GLY A 7 30.84 23.52 -23.39
CA GLY A 7 29.76 22.85 -24.07
C GLY A 7 28.61 22.59 -23.11
N CYS A 8 27.39 22.86 -23.56
CA CYS A 8 26.17 22.40 -22.93
C CYS A 8 26.20 20.87 -22.82
N PRO A 9 25.76 20.28 -21.70
CA PRO A 9 25.60 18.83 -21.63
C PRO A 9 24.58 18.40 -22.71
N ALA A 10 24.90 17.33 -23.42
CA ALA A 10 24.05 16.77 -24.47
C ALA A 10 22.63 16.56 -23.90
N ALA A 11 21.63 17.04 -24.60
CA ALA A 11 20.23 16.79 -24.28
C ALA A 11 20.00 15.27 -24.24
N MET A 12 19.51 14.77 -23.09
CA MET A 12 19.12 13.37 -22.98
C MET A 12 18.05 13.06 -24.06
N PRO A 13 18.07 11.86 -24.64
CA PRO A 13 17.10 11.49 -25.67
C PRO A 13 15.68 11.57 -25.12
N GLN A 14 14.77 12.19 -25.86
CA GLN A 14 13.38 12.45 -25.47
C GLN A 14 12.53 11.18 -25.23
N SER A 15 13.07 10.00 -25.53
CA SER A 15 12.43 8.69 -25.29
C SER A 15 12.33 8.32 -23.78
N THR A 16 13.01 9.03 -22.90
CA THR A 16 13.09 8.69 -21.46
C THR A 16 11.93 9.24 -20.62
N TRP A 17 11.03 10.06 -21.19
CA TRP A 17 9.99 10.78 -20.43
C TRP A 17 8.60 10.13 -20.43
N LEU A 18 8.42 8.98 -21.08
CA LEU A 18 7.13 8.30 -21.23
C LEU A 18 6.97 7.07 -20.33
N GLU A 19 7.63 7.05 -19.20
CA GLU A 19 7.42 6.01 -18.18
C GLU A 19 6.22 6.41 -17.31
N ARG A 20 5.15 5.60 -17.32
CA ARG A 20 3.99 5.81 -16.47
C ARG A 20 3.94 4.78 -15.35
N THR A 21 3.75 5.29 -14.15
CA THR A 21 3.46 4.48 -12.96
C THR A 21 2.06 4.85 -12.49
N SER A 22 1.19 3.86 -12.31
CA SER A 22 -0.13 4.04 -11.70
C SER A 22 -0.16 3.34 -10.35
N SER A 23 -0.90 3.88 -9.38
CA SER A 23 -1.10 3.28 -8.06
C SER A 23 -2.58 2.97 -7.86
N THR A 24 -2.86 1.76 -7.36
CA THR A 24 -4.20 1.29 -7.02
C THR A 24 -4.19 0.65 -5.62
N LEU A 25 -5.36 0.49 -5.01
CA LEU A 25 -5.47 -0.12 -3.68
C LEU A 25 -5.48 -1.65 -3.80
N CYS A 26 -4.49 -2.33 -3.21
CA CYS A 26 -4.44 -3.79 -3.14
C CYS A 26 -5.67 -4.39 -2.47
N GLU A 27 -6.10 -3.76 -1.39
CA GLU A 27 -7.24 -4.20 -0.58
C GLU A 27 -8.54 -4.30 -1.36
N ALA A 28 -8.61 -3.65 -2.51
CA ALA A 28 -9.78 -3.70 -3.36
C ALA A 28 -9.58 -4.59 -4.58
N TYR A 29 -8.37 -5.06 -4.90
CA TYR A 29 -8.10 -5.84 -6.11
C TYR A 29 -8.31 -7.35 -5.91
N TYR A 30 -7.83 -7.88 -4.79
CA TYR A 30 -7.87 -9.31 -4.49
C TYR A 30 -9.12 -9.67 -3.70
N GLN A 31 -9.57 -10.93 -3.85
CA GLN A 31 -10.72 -11.41 -3.11
C GLN A 31 -10.40 -11.48 -1.60
N PRO A 32 -11.28 -10.95 -0.73
CA PRO A 32 -11.13 -11.11 0.70
C PRO A 32 -11.01 -12.58 1.11
N SER A 33 -10.02 -12.90 1.97
CA SER A 33 -9.80 -14.26 2.44
C SER A 33 -9.00 -14.27 3.74
N LEU A 34 -9.36 -15.16 4.66
CA LEU A 34 -8.58 -15.41 5.89
C LEU A 34 -7.46 -16.43 5.69
N THR A 35 -7.39 -17.10 4.54
CA THR A 35 -6.47 -18.21 4.30
C THR A 35 -5.67 -18.10 3.02
N ALA A 36 -6.24 -17.49 1.97
CA ALA A 36 -5.56 -17.35 0.68
C ALA A 36 -4.45 -16.29 0.77
N GLU A 37 -3.36 -16.56 0.04
CA GLU A 37 -2.22 -15.67 -0.12
C GLU A 37 -2.18 -15.18 -1.57
N TYR A 38 -1.98 -13.88 -1.76
CA TYR A 38 -2.00 -13.23 -3.07
C TYR A 38 -0.66 -12.58 -3.38
N ASP A 39 -0.15 -12.83 -4.57
CA ASP A 39 0.99 -12.14 -5.15
C ASP A 39 0.57 -11.35 -6.42
N GLU A 40 1.54 -10.79 -7.12
CA GLU A 40 1.29 -9.97 -8.30
C GLU A 40 0.70 -10.73 -9.49
N ASP A 41 0.85 -12.07 -9.53
CA ASP A 41 0.31 -12.94 -10.56
C ASP A 41 -1.09 -13.48 -10.21
N SER A 42 -1.53 -13.25 -8.99
CA SER A 42 -2.86 -13.67 -8.53
C SER A 42 -3.95 -12.88 -9.24
N PRO A 43 -5.04 -13.55 -9.67
CA PRO A 43 -6.12 -12.90 -10.39
C PRO A 43 -6.90 -11.95 -9.49
N GLY A 44 -7.31 -10.82 -10.05
CA GLY A 44 -8.37 -10.00 -9.50
C GLY A 44 -9.74 -10.51 -9.94
N GLY A 45 -10.79 -9.79 -9.58
CA GLY A 45 -12.15 -10.14 -9.97
C GLY A 45 -13.14 -9.00 -9.76
N ASP A 46 -14.40 -9.33 -9.95
CA ASP A 46 -15.56 -8.45 -9.71
C ASP A 46 -16.34 -9.03 -8.52
N PHE A 47 -15.78 -8.84 -7.33
CA PHE A 47 -16.32 -9.41 -6.09
C PHE A 47 -17.28 -8.44 -5.39
N ASP A 48 -16.98 -7.13 -5.53
CA ASP A 48 -17.72 -6.03 -4.94
C ASP A 48 -17.52 -4.74 -5.77
N PHE A 49 -18.13 -3.65 -5.30
CA PHE A 49 -17.99 -2.34 -5.94
C PHE A 49 -16.54 -1.88 -6.11
N PHE A 50 -15.70 -2.09 -5.10
CA PHE A 50 -14.31 -1.60 -5.11
C PHE A 50 -13.43 -2.44 -6.03
N SER A 51 -13.57 -3.76 -6.03
CA SER A 51 -12.81 -4.66 -6.92
C SER A 51 -13.13 -4.39 -8.39
N ASN A 52 -14.40 -4.13 -8.73
CA ASN A 52 -14.83 -3.70 -10.05
C ASN A 52 -14.20 -2.34 -10.42
N LEU A 53 -14.23 -1.37 -9.49
CA LEU A 53 -13.66 -0.04 -9.70
C LEU A 53 -12.15 -0.10 -9.98
N VAL A 54 -11.40 -0.81 -9.14
CA VAL A 54 -9.94 -0.94 -9.29
C VAL A 54 -9.57 -1.68 -10.57
N THR A 55 -10.27 -2.73 -10.92
CA THR A 55 -10.07 -3.45 -12.18
C THR A 55 -10.27 -2.54 -13.39
N LYS A 56 -11.30 -1.68 -13.36
CA LYS A 56 -11.53 -0.68 -14.41
C LYS A 56 -10.45 0.40 -14.44
N TRP A 57 -9.95 0.83 -13.29
CA TRP A 57 -8.84 1.79 -13.21
C TRP A 57 -7.56 1.23 -13.81
N GLU A 58 -7.19 -0.01 -13.47
CA GLU A 58 -6.02 -0.66 -14.06
C GLU A 58 -6.18 -0.82 -15.58
N ALA A 59 -7.36 -1.21 -16.05
CA ALA A 59 -7.63 -1.32 -17.46
C ALA A 59 -7.53 0.03 -18.19
N ALA A 60 -8.07 1.10 -17.60
CA ALA A 60 -8.01 2.46 -18.16
C ALA A 60 -6.60 3.06 -18.14
N ALA A 61 -5.75 2.63 -17.22
CA ALA A 61 -4.36 3.07 -17.13
C ALA A 61 -3.45 2.43 -18.20
N ARG A 62 -3.86 1.32 -18.79
CA ARG A 62 -3.08 0.63 -19.83
C ARG A 62 -2.98 1.46 -21.10
N LEU A 63 -1.74 1.66 -21.55
CA LEU A 63 -1.48 2.32 -22.83
C LEU A 63 -1.41 1.27 -23.95
N PRO A 64 -1.90 1.58 -25.14
CA PRO A 64 -1.75 0.70 -26.28
C PRO A 64 -0.30 0.72 -26.79
N GLY A 65 0.18 -0.46 -27.25
CA GLY A 65 1.52 -0.64 -27.82
C GLY A 65 2.63 -0.85 -26.77
N ASP A 66 3.82 -1.23 -27.27
CA ASP A 66 4.97 -1.63 -26.46
C ASP A 66 6.04 -0.53 -26.36
N SER A 67 5.74 0.69 -26.80
CA SER A 67 6.70 1.80 -26.84
C SER A 67 6.98 2.42 -25.48
N THR A 68 6.15 2.13 -24.48
CA THR A 68 6.24 2.71 -23.13
C THR A 68 6.21 1.60 -22.10
N ARG A 69 7.21 1.56 -21.24
CA ARG A 69 7.25 0.67 -20.10
C ARG A 69 6.16 1.08 -19.08
N GLN A 70 5.32 0.13 -18.69
CA GLN A 70 4.21 0.37 -17.79
C GLN A 70 4.42 -0.41 -16.49
N VAL A 71 4.24 0.27 -15.37
CA VAL A 71 4.27 -0.33 -14.04
C VAL A 71 3.01 0.08 -13.28
N VAL A 72 2.31 -0.90 -12.74
CA VAL A 72 1.16 -0.71 -11.85
C VAL A 72 1.58 -1.08 -10.44
N VAL A 73 1.42 -0.16 -9.49
CA VAL A 73 1.71 -0.44 -8.07
C VAL A 73 0.38 -0.57 -7.33
N ARG A 74 0.07 -1.78 -6.85
CA ARG A 74 -1.07 -2.06 -5.97
C ARG A 74 -0.62 -1.83 -4.53
N SER A 75 -1.06 -0.73 -3.91
CA SER A 75 -0.64 -0.36 -2.56
C SER A 75 -1.57 -0.92 -1.50
N GLY A 76 -1.03 -1.44 -0.41
CA GLY A 76 -1.77 -1.67 0.83
C GLY A 76 -2.13 -0.36 1.54
N VAL A 77 -2.63 -0.47 2.77
CA VAL A 77 -2.92 0.70 3.62
C VAL A 77 -1.66 1.51 3.84
N VAL A 78 -1.66 2.74 3.34
CA VAL A 78 -0.51 3.63 3.45
C VAL A 78 -0.46 4.25 4.84
N LEU A 79 0.63 3.98 5.55
CA LEU A 79 0.89 4.50 6.88
C LEU A 79 1.88 5.67 6.79
N GLY A 80 1.50 6.83 7.34
CA GLY A 80 2.35 8.02 7.32
C GLY A 80 1.94 9.04 8.36
N ARG A 81 2.83 10.01 8.62
CA ARG A 81 2.60 11.11 9.56
C ARG A 81 1.49 12.05 9.08
N GLY A 82 0.69 12.53 10.02
CA GLY A 82 -0.20 13.67 9.79
C GLY A 82 -1.45 13.41 8.95
N GLY A 83 -1.78 12.15 8.61
CA GLY A 83 -2.97 11.89 7.80
C GLY A 83 -3.26 10.42 7.53
N GLY A 84 -4.16 10.19 6.57
CA GLY A 84 -4.55 8.85 6.14
C GLY A 84 -5.21 8.01 7.24
N ALA A 85 -5.09 6.70 7.14
CA ALA A 85 -5.67 5.75 8.08
C ALA A 85 -5.21 6.00 9.53
N ILE A 86 -3.92 6.27 9.74
CA ILE A 86 -3.35 6.54 11.07
C ILE A 86 -3.98 7.78 11.69
N GLY A 87 -4.18 8.87 10.96
CA GLY A 87 -4.75 10.11 11.49
C GLY A 87 -6.12 9.90 12.15
N HIS A 88 -6.95 9.05 11.58
CA HIS A 88 -8.27 8.71 12.14
C HIS A 88 -8.19 7.78 13.35
N MET A 89 -7.15 6.95 13.44
CA MET A 89 -6.97 5.99 14.53
C MET A 89 -6.29 6.60 15.77
N LEU A 90 -5.47 7.62 15.60
CA LEU A 90 -4.65 8.16 16.70
C LEU A 90 -5.47 8.62 17.89
N LEU A 91 -6.58 9.34 17.69
CA LEU A 91 -7.36 9.90 18.78
C LEU A 91 -7.95 8.82 19.71
N PRO A 92 -8.73 7.83 19.23
CA PRO A 92 -9.23 6.77 20.10
C PRO A 92 -8.11 5.96 20.77
N PHE A 93 -7.01 5.67 20.07
CA PHE A 93 -5.88 4.95 20.65
C PHE A 93 -5.18 5.76 21.74
N ARG A 94 -4.96 7.06 21.57
CA ARG A 94 -4.37 7.96 22.59
C ARG A 94 -5.24 8.02 23.85
N LEU A 95 -6.56 7.90 23.72
CA LEU A 95 -7.51 7.85 24.84
C LEU A 95 -7.58 6.46 25.50
N GLY A 96 -6.83 5.46 25.01
CA GLY A 96 -6.88 4.08 25.51
C GLY A 96 -8.13 3.31 25.12
N LEU A 97 -8.89 3.82 24.14
CA LEU A 97 -10.10 3.19 23.59
C LEU A 97 -9.81 2.41 22.29
N GLY A 98 -8.54 2.22 21.96
CA GLY A 98 -8.11 1.49 20.77
C GLY A 98 -8.28 -0.02 20.90
N GLY A 99 -8.36 -0.69 19.76
CA GLY A 99 -8.42 -2.15 19.71
C GLY A 99 -8.71 -2.66 18.28
N PRO A 100 -8.86 -3.98 18.13
CA PRO A 100 -9.14 -4.58 16.83
C PRO A 100 -10.54 -4.23 16.33
N ILE A 101 -10.70 -4.24 15.00
CA ILE A 101 -11.97 -4.05 14.33
C ILE A 101 -12.61 -5.42 14.07
N GLY A 102 -13.86 -5.60 14.48
CA GLY A 102 -14.58 -6.86 14.34
C GLY A 102 -13.88 -8.01 15.05
N SER A 103 -13.57 -9.09 14.34
CA SER A 103 -12.82 -10.24 14.87
C SER A 103 -11.33 -9.96 15.05
N GLY A 104 -10.79 -8.99 14.33
CA GLY A 104 -9.36 -8.71 14.26
C GLY A 104 -8.53 -9.75 13.51
N GLN A 105 -9.16 -10.81 12.97
CA GLN A 105 -8.48 -11.91 12.27
C GLN A 105 -8.16 -11.58 10.82
N GLN A 106 -8.85 -10.59 10.25
CA GLN A 106 -8.61 -10.16 8.88
C GLN A 106 -7.19 -9.62 8.71
N PHE A 107 -6.57 -9.95 7.58
CA PHE A 107 -5.25 -9.42 7.24
C PHE A 107 -5.32 -7.92 6.97
N PHE A 108 -4.25 -7.24 7.32
CA PHE A 108 -4.10 -5.80 7.17
C PHE A 108 -2.82 -5.51 6.36
N PRO A 109 -2.89 -5.61 5.03
CA PRO A 109 -1.74 -5.30 4.18
C PRO A 109 -1.43 -3.81 4.27
N TRP A 110 -0.25 -3.48 4.75
CA TRP A 110 0.19 -2.11 5.00
C TRP A 110 1.51 -1.80 4.31
N ILE A 111 1.79 -0.52 4.13
CA ILE A 111 3.09 -0.02 3.68
C ILE A 111 3.39 1.33 4.33
N HIS A 112 4.65 1.59 4.66
CA HIS A 112 5.08 2.93 5.06
C HIS A 112 5.11 3.87 3.84
N ILE A 113 4.68 5.12 4.01
CA ILE A 113 4.60 6.10 2.90
C ILE A 113 5.95 6.32 2.21
N GLY A 114 7.06 6.29 2.97
CA GLY A 114 8.41 6.38 2.42
C GLY A 114 8.77 5.22 1.52
N ASP A 115 8.37 3.99 1.88
CA ASP A 115 8.60 2.81 1.06
C ASP A 115 7.71 2.80 -0.18
N LEU A 116 6.45 3.24 -0.07
CA LEU A 116 5.61 3.38 -1.26
C LEU A 116 6.21 4.38 -2.26
N ALA A 117 6.65 5.55 -1.78
CA ALA A 117 7.35 6.52 -2.61
C ALA A 117 8.64 5.97 -3.21
N GLY A 118 9.39 5.20 -2.41
CA GLY A 118 10.62 4.52 -2.86
C GLY A 118 10.35 3.48 -3.95
N ILE A 119 9.30 2.66 -3.83
CA ILE A 119 8.89 1.70 -4.87
C ILE A 119 8.51 2.42 -6.17
N LEU A 120 7.78 3.54 -6.08
CA LEU A 120 7.43 4.35 -7.25
C LEU A 120 8.67 4.94 -7.93
N ALA A 121 9.61 5.49 -7.16
CA ALA A 121 10.87 5.99 -7.68
C ALA A 121 11.72 4.86 -8.31
N HIS A 122 11.85 3.72 -7.62
CA HIS A 122 12.54 2.54 -8.13
C HIS A 122 11.93 2.03 -9.45
N ALA A 123 10.60 2.01 -9.54
CA ALA A 123 9.90 1.63 -10.76
C ALA A 123 10.17 2.60 -11.92
N LEU A 124 10.41 3.89 -11.66
CA LEU A 124 10.78 4.87 -12.69
C LEU A 124 12.25 4.74 -13.12
N GLU A 125 13.16 4.55 -12.16
CA GLU A 125 14.61 4.56 -12.39
C GLU A 125 15.15 3.24 -12.95
N ALA A 126 14.63 2.11 -12.46
CA ALA A 126 15.12 0.79 -12.82
C ALA A 126 14.44 0.26 -14.09
N SER A 127 15.15 0.28 -15.22
CA SER A 127 14.63 -0.08 -16.55
C SER A 127 14.14 -1.52 -16.67
N HIS A 128 14.57 -2.42 -15.79
CA HIS A 128 14.13 -3.84 -15.77
C HIS A 128 12.79 -4.04 -15.06
N VAL A 129 12.31 -3.05 -14.31
CA VAL A 129 11.04 -3.13 -13.56
C VAL A 129 9.88 -2.89 -14.49
N GLN A 130 8.96 -3.86 -14.59
CA GLN A 130 7.77 -3.76 -15.43
C GLN A 130 6.60 -4.60 -14.87
N GLY A 131 5.39 -4.29 -15.34
CA GLY A 131 4.17 -5.01 -14.96
C GLY A 131 3.64 -4.58 -13.59
N VAL A 132 3.05 -5.50 -12.85
CA VAL A 132 2.40 -5.21 -11.56
C VAL A 132 3.39 -5.40 -10.41
N LEU A 133 3.39 -4.50 -9.45
CA LEU A 133 4.10 -4.59 -8.18
C LEU A 133 3.11 -4.49 -7.02
N ASN A 134 3.24 -5.33 -6.01
CA ASN A 134 2.52 -5.15 -4.75
C ASN A 134 3.30 -4.19 -3.84
N GLY A 135 2.76 -3.00 -3.63
CA GLY A 135 3.27 -1.98 -2.72
C GLY A 135 2.82 -2.24 -1.29
N VAL A 136 3.27 -3.34 -0.70
CA VAL A 136 3.01 -3.75 0.68
C VAL A 136 4.33 -4.05 1.38
N ALA A 137 4.38 -3.91 2.71
CA ALA A 137 5.57 -4.28 3.47
C ALA A 137 5.81 -5.80 3.40
N PRO A 138 7.06 -6.29 3.46
CA PRO A 138 7.36 -7.72 3.45
C PRO A 138 6.68 -8.49 4.59
N ALA A 139 6.53 -7.86 5.76
CA ALA A 139 5.82 -8.39 6.92
C ALA A 139 4.30 -8.19 6.87
N SER A 140 3.70 -8.04 5.67
CA SER A 140 2.26 -7.76 5.48
C SER A 140 1.33 -8.95 5.78
N THR A 141 1.82 -10.00 6.42
CA THR A 141 1.01 -11.06 7.02
C THR A 141 0.35 -10.63 8.34
N THR A 142 0.47 -9.35 8.68
CA THR A 142 -0.11 -8.74 9.88
C THR A 142 -1.63 -8.79 9.84
N THR A 143 -2.22 -9.27 10.93
CA THR A 143 -3.67 -9.18 11.14
C THR A 143 -4.07 -7.80 11.69
N ASN A 144 -5.35 -7.46 11.63
CA ASN A 144 -5.85 -6.23 12.22
C ASN A 144 -5.64 -6.18 13.75
N ALA A 145 -5.74 -7.33 14.44
CA ALA A 145 -5.48 -7.40 15.88
C ALA A 145 -4.00 -7.13 16.20
N GLU A 146 -3.07 -7.70 15.44
CA GLU A 146 -1.64 -7.44 15.60
C GLU A 146 -1.29 -5.98 15.29
N PHE A 147 -1.90 -5.39 14.26
CA PHE A 147 -1.75 -3.97 13.96
C PHE A 147 -2.24 -3.09 15.12
N ALA A 148 -3.45 -3.37 15.66
CA ALA A 148 -4.00 -2.61 16.78
C ALA A 148 -3.08 -2.71 18.01
N GLN A 149 -2.57 -3.89 18.33
CA GLN A 149 -1.63 -4.11 19.44
C GLN A 149 -0.32 -3.35 19.22
N ALA A 150 0.24 -3.40 18.01
CA ALA A 150 1.48 -2.69 17.67
C ALA A 150 1.30 -1.17 17.78
N LEU A 151 0.16 -0.62 17.32
CA LEU A 151 -0.16 0.81 17.42
C LEU A 151 -0.34 1.23 18.89
N GLY A 152 -1.05 0.44 19.69
CA GLY A 152 -1.18 0.68 21.13
C GLY A 152 0.18 0.68 21.83
N THR A 153 1.04 -0.30 21.52
CA THR A 153 2.40 -0.40 22.06
C THR A 153 3.24 0.82 21.69
N ALA A 154 3.18 1.27 20.45
CA ALA A 154 3.92 2.44 19.97
C ALA A 154 3.47 3.73 20.68
N LEU A 155 2.18 3.84 21.01
CA LEU A 155 1.60 4.98 21.76
C LEU A 155 1.74 4.85 23.29
N GLY A 156 2.21 3.71 23.81
CA GLY A 156 2.23 3.43 25.25
C GLY A 156 0.81 3.35 25.85
N ARG A 157 -0.16 2.86 25.09
CA ARG A 157 -1.58 2.77 25.48
C ARG A 157 -2.11 1.35 25.27
N PRO A 158 -3.07 0.91 26.11
CA PRO A 158 -3.75 -0.36 25.87
C PRO A 158 -4.57 -0.32 24.57
N ALA A 159 -4.67 -1.47 23.90
CA ALA A 159 -5.38 -1.61 22.62
C ALA A 159 -6.17 -2.92 22.57
N PHE A 160 -7.04 -3.13 23.56
CA PHE A 160 -7.82 -4.35 23.70
C PHE A 160 -9.34 -4.16 23.59
N ILE A 161 -9.83 -2.94 23.34
CA ILE A 161 -11.26 -2.66 23.23
C ILE A 161 -11.69 -2.90 21.76
N PRO A 162 -12.39 -4.02 21.46
CA PRO A 162 -12.76 -4.30 20.09
C PRO A 162 -13.84 -3.33 19.61
N LEU A 163 -13.72 -2.84 18.37
CA LEU A 163 -14.78 -2.08 17.71
C LEU A 163 -15.73 -3.08 17.03
N PRO A 164 -16.98 -3.24 17.54
CA PRO A 164 -17.91 -4.22 16.98
C PRO A 164 -18.22 -3.96 15.50
N SER A 165 -18.32 -5.02 14.69
CA SER A 165 -18.65 -4.90 13.25
C SER A 165 -19.96 -4.17 12.99
N ALA A 166 -20.96 -4.32 13.84
CA ALA A 166 -22.22 -3.58 13.74
C ALA A 166 -22.03 -2.06 13.85
N VAL A 167 -21.12 -1.59 14.70
CA VAL A 167 -20.78 -0.17 14.83
C VAL A 167 -20.06 0.33 13.58
N VAL A 168 -19.11 -0.47 13.04
CA VAL A 168 -18.41 -0.14 11.79
C VAL A 168 -19.39 -0.01 10.64
N GLN A 169 -20.30 -0.96 10.50
CA GLN A 169 -21.34 -0.93 9.46
C GLN A 169 -22.31 0.27 9.62
N ALA A 170 -22.70 0.60 10.84
CA ALA A 170 -23.58 1.74 11.11
C ALA A 170 -22.91 3.09 10.81
N VAL A 171 -21.60 3.23 11.08
CA VAL A 171 -20.88 4.50 10.90
C VAL A 171 -20.41 4.69 9.46
N PHE A 172 -19.89 3.65 8.81
CA PHE A 172 -19.28 3.74 7.49
C PHE A 172 -20.18 3.27 6.33
N GLY A 173 -21.32 2.63 6.66
CA GLY A 173 -22.16 1.94 5.70
C GLY A 173 -21.61 0.56 5.31
N GLN A 174 -22.48 -0.31 4.77
CA GLN A 174 -22.11 -1.71 4.49
C GLN A 174 -20.94 -1.83 3.50
N GLU A 175 -20.97 -1.07 2.41
CA GLU A 175 -19.93 -1.16 1.37
C GLU A 175 -18.52 -0.78 1.87
N ARG A 176 -18.42 0.32 2.64
CA ARG A 176 -17.11 0.75 3.18
C ARG A 176 -16.67 -0.10 4.38
N ALA A 177 -17.63 -0.66 5.12
CA ALA A 177 -17.32 -1.55 6.23
C ALA A 177 -16.63 -2.82 5.76
N ILE A 178 -16.90 -3.33 4.56
CA ILE A 178 -16.24 -4.49 3.96
C ILE A 178 -14.71 -4.29 3.95
N MET A 179 -14.23 -3.13 3.51
CA MET A 179 -12.78 -2.83 3.47
C MET A 179 -12.10 -2.86 4.85
N LEU A 180 -12.86 -2.65 5.94
CA LEU A 180 -12.34 -2.65 7.30
C LEU A 180 -12.50 -4.00 8.00
N LEU A 181 -13.53 -4.77 7.61
CA LEU A 181 -13.91 -6.04 8.25
C LEU A 181 -13.35 -7.26 7.53
N GLU A 182 -12.97 -7.09 6.27
CA GLU A 182 -12.40 -8.12 5.44
C GLU A 182 -10.98 -7.71 5.04
N GLY A 183 -10.13 -8.68 4.71
CA GLY A 183 -8.76 -8.40 4.34
C GLY A 183 -8.14 -9.52 3.52
N GLN A 184 -7.00 -9.25 2.94
CA GLN A 184 -6.27 -10.18 2.10
C GLN A 184 -4.82 -10.30 2.56
N LYS A 185 -4.28 -11.51 2.54
CA LYS A 185 -2.86 -11.75 2.75
C LYS A 185 -2.12 -11.49 1.44
N VAL A 186 -1.56 -10.30 1.30
CA VAL A 186 -0.84 -9.87 0.10
C VAL A 186 0.66 -9.91 0.34
N ILE A 187 1.42 -10.50 -0.59
CA ILE A 187 2.88 -10.57 -0.54
C ILE A 187 3.52 -9.82 -1.71
N PRO A 188 4.62 -9.08 -1.48
CA PRO A 188 5.32 -8.32 -2.51
C PRO A 188 6.40 -9.16 -3.20
N ARG A 189 6.03 -10.31 -3.78
CA ARG A 189 7.00 -11.26 -4.36
C ARG A 189 7.81 -10.62 -5.48
N ARG A 190 7.13 -10.01 -6.46
CA ARG A 190 7.78 -9.36 -7.61
C ARG A 190 8.50 -8.10 -7.18
N THR A 191 7.91 -7.30 -6.29
CA THR A 191 8.57 -6.10 -5.75
C THR A 191 9.92 -6.44 -5.13
N LEU A 192 10.00 -7.48 -4.30
CA LEU A 192 11.25 -7.97 -3.73
C LEU A 192 12.22 -8.48 -4.82
N ALA A 193 11.72 -9.19 -5.82
CA ALA A 193 12.53 -9.72 -6.93
C ALA A 193 13.15 -8.60 -7.80
N THR A 194 12.58 -7.38 -7.81
CA THR A 194 13.19 -6.22 -8.48
C THR A 194 14.42 -5.68 -7.77
N GLY A 195 14.74 -6.16 -6.56
CA GLY A 195 15.86 -5.68 -5.74
C GLY A 195 15.55 -4.45 -4.91
N TYR A 196 14.28 -4.03 -4.82
CA TYR A 196 13.89 -2.91 -3.94
C TYR A 196 14.21 -3.21 -2.48
N GLN A 197 14.83 -2.24 -1.80
CA GLN A 197 15.20 -2.35 -0.38
C GLN A 197 14.26 -1.50 0.47
N TYR A 198 13.49 -2.16 1.33
CA TYR A 198 12.55 -1.48 2.23
C TYR A 198 13.30 -0.78 3.37
N SER A 199 12.90 0.46 3.66
CA SER A 199 13.38 1.22 4.83
C SER A 199 12.63 0.82 6.10
N PHE A 200 11.35 0.44 5.98
CA PHE A 200 10.48 0.05 7.08
C PHE A 200 9.81 -1.31 6.82
N PRO A 201 10.59 -2.41 6.80
CA PRO A 201 10.03 -3.74 6.56
C PRO A 201 9.14 -4.24 7.71
N GLU A 202 9.35 -3.73 8.92
CA GLU A 202 8.69 -4.16 10.16
C GLU A 202 7.71 -3.12 10.68
N LEU A 203 6.49 -3.55 11.04
CA LEU A 203 5.40 -2.68 11.49
C LEU A 203 5.78 -1.83 12.71
N GLY A 204 6.46 -2.43 13.69
CA GLY A 204 6.84 -1.73 14.92
C GLY A 204 7.81 -0.58 14.68
N ALA A 205 8.74 -0.72 13.74
CA ALA A 205 9.67 0.34 13.34
C ALA A 205 8.94 1.46 12.59
N ALA A 206 8.07 1.09 11.64
CA ALA A 206 7.24 2.03 10.88
C ALA A 206 6.35 2.88 11.81
N LEU A 207 5.64 2.25 12.73
CA LEU A 207 4.76 2.96 13.67
C LEU A 207 5.52 3.89 14.63
N LYS A 208 6.70 3.48 15.10
CA LYS A 208 7.55 4.35 15.94
C LYS A 208 7.97 5.61 15.18
N GLU A 209 8.37 5.48 13.93
CA GLU A 209 8.72 6.62 13.08
C GLU A 209 7.53 7.56 12.89
N ILE A 210 6.35 7.02 12.58
CA ILE A 210 5.13 7.80 12.29
C ILE A 210 4.64 8.58 13.53
N ILE A 211 4.81 8.03 14.73
CA ILE A 211 4.27 8.58 15.96
C ILE A 211 5.26 9.57 16.63
N ALA A 212 6.56 9.41 16.37
CA ALA A 212 7.59 10.31 16.90
C ALA A 212 7.43 11.74 16.36
#